data_2f80db05b3554959c35aaa9733e8fe21
#
_entry.id   2f80db05b3554959c35aaa9733e8fe21
#
_cell.length_a   1.000
_cell.length_b   1.000
_cell.length_c   1.000
_cell.angle_alpha   90.00
_cell.angle_beta   90.00
_cell.angle_gamma   90.00
#
_symmetry.space_group_name_H-M   'P 1'
#
loop_
_entity.id
_entity.type
_entity.pdbx_description
1 polymer ?
#
loop_
_entity_poly.entity_id
_entity_poly.type
_entity_poly.pdbx_seq_one_letter_code
_entity_poly.pdbx_strand_id
1 'polypeptide(L)'
;MRLVILEDYDQASEWAAKYICNRIIQFKPSQGRYFTLGLPTGSTPLGCYKKLIEYHKNGDLSFKYVKTFNMDEYVGLPRNHPESYHSYMWNNFFKHIDIDPNNAHILDGNAPDLQAECDAFEKKIEEAGGIDLFVGGIGPDGHIAFNEPGSSLSSRTRLKTLAMDTILANAKYFDGDLSKVPTMALTVGVGTVMDAREVRTHLVLVACVFSRLVGIDTRTESKETFVLQVMILITGAHKAFALYKAIEEGVNHMWTVSAFQQHPRTIFVCDEDATLELRVKTVKYFKGLMHVHNKLVDPLYSMKEN
;
A
#
# COMPACT_ATOMS: atom_id res chain seq x y z
N MET A 1 -14.04 -6.19 -1.58
CA MET A 1 -13.65 -4.82 -1.98
C MET A 1 -14.53 -3.81 -1.25
N ARG A 2 -13.96 -2.70 -0.77
CA ARG A 2 -14.67 -1.55 -0.18
C ARG A 2 -14.28 -0.29 -0.92
N LEU A 3 -15.21 0.64 -1.07
CA LEU A 3 -14.94 1.99 -1.57
C LEU A 3 -15.42 2.99 -0.52
N VAL A 4 -14.48 3.76 0.00
CA VAL A 4 -14.68 4.82 1.00
C VAL A 4 -14.62 6.14 0.27
N ILE A 5 -15.72 6.88 0.25
CA ILE A 5 -15.85 8.15 -0.47
C ILE A 5 -15.97 9.26 0.56
N LEU A 6 -15.04 10.18 0.54
CA LEU A 6 -14.95 11.31 1.47
C LEU A 6 -15.03 12.63 0.69
N GLU A 7 -15.33 13.72 1.37
CA GLU A 7 -15.62 15.01 0.71
C GLU A 7 -14.39 15.54 -0.04
N ASP A 8 -13.21 15.44 0.59
CA ASP A 8 -11.98 16.04 0.10
C ASP A 8 -10.72 15.22 0.40
N TYR A 9 -9.58 15.72 -0.10
CA TYR A 9 -8.26 15.15 0.11
C TYR A 9 -7.87 15.03 1.59
N ASP A 10 -8.20 16.02 2.41
CA ASP A 10 -7.78 16.04 3.81
C ASP A 10 -8.55 15.00 4.62
N GLN A 11 -9.85 14.86 4.39
CA GLN A 11 -10.66 13.80 4.99
C GLN A 11 -10.24 12.41 4.54
N ALA A 12 -9.92 12.24 3.24
CA ALA A 12 -9.41 10.98 2.72
C ALA A 12 -8.06 10.62 3.36
N SER A 13 -7.17 11.60 3.50
CA SER A 13 -5.86 11.45 4.15
C SER A 13 -6.01 11.08 5.64
N GLU A 14 -6.90 11.73 6.35
CA GLU A 14 -7.15 11.46 7.77
C GLU A 14 -7.78 10.09 7.99
N TRP A 15 -8.78 9.72 7.19
CA TRP A 15 -9.39 8.38 7.26
C TRP A 15 -8.35 7.28 7.05
N ALA A 16 -7.50 7.43 6.03
CA ALA A 16 -6.44 6.48 5.73
C ALA A 16 -5.41 6.38 6.87
N ALA A 17 -5.01 7.53 7.44
CA ALA A 17 -4.08 7.56 8.57
C ALA A 17 -4.67 6.89 9.82
N LYS A 18 -5.94 7.16 10.16
CA LYS A 18 -6.66 6.48 11.25
C LYS A 18 -6.72 4.97 11.02
N TYR A 19 -6.99 4.56 9.79
CA TYR A 19 -7.03 3.14 9.45
C TYR A 19 -5.68 2.47 9.67
N ILE A 20 -4.58 3.05 9.16
CA ILE A 20 -3.21 2.53 9.37
C ILE A 20 -2.87 2.48 10.86
N CYS A 21 -3.13 3.57 11.59
CA CYS A 21 -2.91 3.66 13.03
C CYS A 21 -3.63 2.53 13.78
N ASN A 22 -4.93 2.36 13.53
CA ASN A 22 -5.72 1.30 14.16
C ASN A 22 -5.19 -0.10 13.81
N ARG A 23 -4.74 -0.33 12.57
CA ARG A 23 -4.17 -1.63 12.17
C ARG A 23 -2.89 -1.93 12.93
N ILE A 24 -2.00 -0.95 13.08
CA ILE A 24 -0.75 -1.11 13.86
C ILE A 24 -1.09 -1.37 15.32
N ILE A 25 -1.97 -0.58 15.94
CA ILE A 25 -2.36 -0.74 17.36
C ILE A 25 -3.00 -2.11 17.61
N GLN A 26 -3.95 -2.53 16.77
CA GLN A 26 -4.61 -3.83 16.89
C GLN A 26 -3.66 -5.01 16.70
N PHE A 27 -2.64 -4.86 15.84
CA PHE A 27 -1.62 -5.88 15.65
C PHE A 27 -0.75 -6.07 16.90
N LYS A 28 -0.61 -5.04 17.76
CA LYS A 28 0.23 -5.05 18.95
C LYS A 28 1.67 -5.45 18.63
N PRO A 29 2.39 -4.69 17.78
CA PRO A 29 3.75 -5.03 17.40
C PRO A 29 4.68 -5.00 18.60
N SER A 30 5.69 -5.89 18.60
CA SER A 30 6.64 -6.04 19.68
C SER A 30 8.00 -6.53 19.15
N GLN A 31 8.99 -6.65 20.03
CA GLN A 31 10.27 -7.26 19.66
C GLN A 31 10.04 -8.68 19.13
N GLY A 32 10.53 -8.95 17.91
CA GLY A 32 10.34 -10.24 17.23
C GLY A 32 9.01 -10.40 16.51
N ARG A 33 8.07 -9.44 16.63
CA ARG A 33 6.77 -9.43 15.94
C ARG A 33 6.50 -8.05 15.34
N TYR A 34 7.02 -7.82 14.17
CA TYR A 34 6.90 -6.54 13.48
C TYR A 34 5.62 -6.46 12.66
N PHE A 35 5.00 -5.27 12.62
CA PHE A 35 3.97 -4.94 11.64
C PHE A 35 4.65 -4.52 10.34
N THR A 36 4.25 -5.09 9.21
CA THR A 36 4.87 -4.81 7.91
C THR A 36 3.96 -3.95 7.05
N LEU A 37 4.49 -2.81 6.60
CA LEU A 37 3.73 -1.76 5.90
C LEU A 37 4.35 -1.46 4.53
N GLY A 38 3.60 -1.70 3.46
CA GLY A 38 3.96 -1.26 2.11
C GLY A 38 3.59 0.21 1.90
N LEU A 39 4.48 1.01 1.32
CA LEU A 39 4.31 2.47 1.23
C LEU A 39 4.60 3.00 -0.18
N PRO A 40 3.73 3.90 -0.72
CA PRO A 40 3.97 4.63 -1.95
C PRO A 40 4.69 5.96 -1.71
N THR A 41 5.18 6.56 -2.78
CA THR A 41 5.60 7.97 -2.83
C THR A 41 4.56 8.83 -3.57
N GLY A 42 4.86 10.10 -3.77
CA GLY A 42 4.03 11.04 -4.53
C GLY A 42 3.14 11.95 -3.67
N SER A 43 2.31 12.76 -4.31
CA SER A 43 1.49 13.78 -3.63
C SER A 43 0.30 13.20 -2.86
N THR A 44 -0.28 12.10 -3.36
CA THR A 44 -1.48 11.49 -2.76
C THR A 44 -1.28 11.04 -1.31
N PRO A 45 -0.20 10.32 -0.91
CA PRO A 45 -0.02 9.87 0.46
C PRO A 45 0.50 10.93 1.44
N LEU A 46 0.93 12.12 0.97
CA LEU A 46 1.53 13.14 1.85
C LEU A 46 0.64 13.56 3.02
N GLY A 47 -0.63 13.78 2.77
CA GLY A 47 -1.60 14.13 3.82
C GLY A 47 -1.72 13.02 4.87
N CYS A 48 -1.75 11.76 4.43
CA CYS A 48 -1.77 10.60 5.30
C CYS A 48 -0.48 10.53 6.15
N TYR A 49 0.71 10.74 5.55
CA TYR A 49 1.97 10.76 6.29
C TYR A 49 2.02 11.88 7.33
N LYS A 50 1.54 13.09 7.01
CA LYS A 50 1.45 14.19 7.97
C LYS A 50 0.59 13.81 9.18
N LYS A 51 -0.55 13.17 8.96
CA LYS A 51 -1.43 12.70 10.05
C LYS A 51 -0.82 11.58 10.88
N LEU A 52 -0.12 10.64 10.27
CA LEU A 52 0.62 9.59 10.99
C LEU A 52 1.73 10.17 11.86
N ILE A 53 2.45 11.19 11.37
CA ILE A 53 3.45 11.94 12.14
C ILE A 53 2.79 12.66 13.34
N GLU A 54 1.61 13.26 13.13
CA GLU A 54 0.84 13.91 14.20
C GLU A 54 0.48 12.90 15.30
N TYR A 55 -0.08 11.73 14.95
CA TYR A 55 -0.38 10.67 15.91
C TYR A 55 0.86 10.16 16.64
N HIS A 56 1.99 10.06 15.96
CA HIS A 56 3.26 9.70 16.60
C HIS A 56 3.71 10.77 17.61
N LYS A 57 3.71 12.06 17.23
CA LYS A 57 4.10 13.16 18.10
C LYS A 57 3.21 13.31 19.34
N ASN A 58 1.92 12.98 19.20
CA ASN A 58 0.95 12.98 20.30
C ASN A 58 1.10 11.77 21.24
N GLY A 59 1.92 10.78 20.87
CA GLY A 59 2.10 9.55 21.65
C GLY A 59 1.05 8.46 21.38
N ASP A 60 0.17 8.68 20.40
CA ASP A 60 -0.90 7.74 20.05
C ASP A 60 -0.39 6.55 19.23
N LEU A 61 0.74 6.71 18.54
CA LEU A 61 1.32 5.72 17.62
C LEU A 61 2.84 5.66 17.71
N SER A 62 3.39 4.45 17.73
CA SER A 62 4.84 4.19 17.65
C SER A 62 5.15 3.31 16.43
N PHE A 63 6.22 3.62 15.73
CA PHE A 63 6.74 2.85 14.60
C PHE A 63 7.97 2.00 14.96
N LYS A 64 8.34 1.96 16.25
CA LYS A 64 9.51 1.22 16.74
C LYS A 64 9.56 -0.24 16.29
N TYR A 65 8.41 -0.90 16.20
CA TYR A 65 8.28 -2.29 15.77
C TYR A 65 7.49 -2.39 14.45
N VAL A 66 7.68 -1.42 13.56
CA VAL A 66 7.16 -1.43 12.21
C VAL A 66 8.31 -1.64 11.23
N LYS A 67 8.12 -2.46 10.20
CA LYS A 67 8.98 -2.54 9.02
C LYS A 67 8.24 -1.95 7.84
N THR A 68 8.93 -1.19 7.01
CA THR A 68 8.34 -0.60 5.80
C THR A 68 9.02 -1.11 4.54
N PHE A 69 8.23 -1.24 3.46
CA PHE A 69 8.68 -1.63 2.13
C PHE A 69 8.13 -0.62 1.13
N ASN A 70 8.99 0.17 0.51
CA ASN A 70 8.57 1.11 -0.52
C ASN A 70 8.34 0.40 -1.85
N MET A 71 7.38 0.90 -2.64
CA MET A 71 6.92 0.25 -3.87
C MET A 71 7.96 0.32 -4.99
N ASP A 72 8.79 1.35 -5.03
CA ASP A 72 9.63 1.65 -6.18
C ASP A 72 10.79 2.60 -5.83
N GLU A 73 11.75 2.69 -6.76
CA GLU A 73 12.83 3.68 -6.77
C GLU A 73 13.34 3.87 -8.20
N TYR A 74 13.76 5.06 -8.54
CA TYR A 74 14.41 5.37 -9.82
C TYR A 74 15.78 4.71 -9.94
N VAL A 75 16.11 4.25 -11.13
CA VAL A 75 17.46 3.76 -11.47
C VAL A 75 18.34 4.93 -11.89
N GLY A 76 19.57 4.95 -11.34
CA GLY A 76 20.60 5.92 -11.71
C GLY A 76 20.54 7.26 -10.96
N LEU A 77 19.51 7.50 -10.14
CA LEU A 77 19.54 8.67 -9.24
C LEU A 77 20.37 8.36 -8.00
N PRO A 78 21.27 9.27 -7.58
CA PRO A 78 21.91 9.16 -6.27
C PRO A 78 20.87 9.08 -5.14
N ARG A 79 21.13 8.25 -4.16
CA ARG A 79 20.20 8.03 -3.02
C ARG A 79 19.83 9.32 -2.28
N ASN A 80 20.74 10.30 -2.25
CA ASN A 80 20.54 11.62 -1.64
C ASN A 80 20.02 12.69 -2.62
N HIS A 81 19.73 12.34 -3.88
CA HIS A 81 19.12 13.24 -4.82
C HIS A 81 17.74 13.69 -4.29
N PRO A 82 17.36 14.98 -4.38
CA PRO A 82 16.06 15.46 -3.87
C PRO A 82 14.85 14.65 -4.36
N GLU A 83 14.90 14.22 -5.62
CA GLU A 83 13.82 13.49 -6.29
C GLU A 83 13.94 11.96 -6.21
N SER A 84 14.95 11.41 -5.51
CA SER A 84 14.97 9.99 -5.19
C SER A 84 13.82 9.66 -4.22
N TYR A 85 13.22 8.50 -4.36
CA TYR A 85 12.15 8.10 -3.43
C TYR A 85 12.68 7.83 -2.03
N HIS A 86 13.97 7.47 -1.91
CA HIS A 86 14.65 7.43 -0.62
C HIS A 86 14.63 8.80 0.07
N SER A 87 15.05 9.87 -0.61
CA SER A 87 15.04 11.22 -0.05
C SER A 87 13.62 11.72 0.23
N TYR A 88 12.68 11.40 -0.66
CA TYR A 88 11.26 11.71 -0.44
C TYR A 88 10.74 11.08 0.86
N MET A 89 10.93 9.78 1.06
CA MET A 89 10.43 9.07 2.25
C MET A 89 11.12 9.54 3.52
N TRP A 90 12.42 9.76 3.45
CA TRP A 90 13.17 10.27 4.59
C TRP A 90 12.69 11.65 5.01
N ASN A 91 12.57 12.57 4.04
CA ASN A 91 12.20 13.96 4.30
C ASN A 91 10.73 14.13 4.73
N ASN A 92 9.82 13.36 4.16
CA ASN A 92 8.39 13.54 4.39
C ASN A 92 7.81 12.62 5.47
N PHE A 93 8.55 11.55 5.88
CA PHE A 93 8.00 10.60 6.83
C PHE A 93 9.02 10.09 7.84
N PHE A 94 10.05 9.34 7.43
CA PHE A 94 10.86 8.54 8.34
C PHE A 94 11.63 9.34 9.39
N LYS A 95 12.20 10.50 9.05
CA LYS A 95 12.93 11.34 10.02
C LYS A 95 12.05 11.95 11.12
N HIS A 96 10.72 11.85 10.98
CA HIS A 96 9.75 12.44 11.91
C HIS A 96 9.13 11.44 12.87
N ILE A 97 9.46 10.15 12.76
CA ILE A 97 8.91 9.04 13.54
C ILE A 97 10.02 8.20 14.17
N ASP A 98 9.67 7.29 15.07
CA ASP A 98 10.61 6.45 15.82
C ASP A 98 10.95 5.11 15.14
N ILE A 99 10.83 5.04 13.80
CA ILE A 99 11.22 3.84 13.05
C ILE A 99 12.73 3.62 13.11
N ASP A 100 13.16 2.37 13.33
CA ASP A 100 14.55 2.00 13.13
C ASP A 100 14.90 2.10 11.64
N PRO A 101 15.93 2.88 11.23
CA PRO A 101 16.33 2.98 9.83
C PRO A 101 16.58 1.64 9.13
N ASN A 102 17.03 0.61 9.88
CA ASN A 102 17.23 -0.74 9.35
C ASN A 102 15.93 -1.46 9.01
N ASN A 103 14.80 -0.97 9.50
CA ASN A 103 13.47 -1.48 9.20
C ASN A 103 12.78 -0.73 8.05
N ALA A 104 13.40 0.31 7.48
CA ALA A 104 12.89 1.06 6.33
C ALA A 104 13.55 0.53 5.04
N HIS A 105 12.85 -0.34 4.32
CA HIS A 105 13.36 -1.00 3.12
C HIS A 105 12.90 -0.23 1.88
N ILE A 106 13.88 0.24 1.10
CA ILE A 106 13.70 0.90 -0.19
C ILE A 106 14.67 0.24 -1.17
N LEU A 107 14.22 -0.05 -2.39
CA LEU A 107 15.05 -0.59 -3.46
C LEU A 107 16.26 0.33 -3.75
N ASP A 108 17.41 -0.26 -4.04
CA ASP A 108 18.60 0.51 -4.43
C ASP A 108 18.71 0.58 -5.96
N GLY A 109 18.29 1.69 -6.54
CA GLY A 109 18.39 1.95 -7.98
C GLY A 109 19.82 2.11 -8.50
N ASN A 110 20.83 2.06 -7.63
CA ASN A 110 22.26 2.11 -7.97
C ASN A 110 22.99 0.81 -7.64
N ALA A 111 22.27 -0.26 -7.32
CA ALA A 111 22.85 -1.57 -7.07
C ALA A 111 23.65 -2.05 -8.31
N PRO A 112 24.81 -2.70 -8.11
CA PRO A 112 25.65 -3.19 -9.23
C PRO A 112 24.94 -4.27 -10.06
N ASP A 113 24.02 -5.04 -9.44
CA ASP A 113 23.13 -5.98 -10.10
C ASP A 113 21.68 -5.68 -9.68
N LEU A 114 20.94 -5.04 -10.59
CA LEU A 114 19.55 -4.61 -10.35
C LEU A 114 18.58 -5.79 -10.21
N GLN A 115 18.84 -6.91 -10.88
CA GLN A 115 18.01 -8.11 -10.74
C GLN A 115 18.23 -8.77 -9.37
N ALA A 116 19.48 -8.89 -8.94
CA ALA A 116 19.80 -9.40 -7.60
C ALA A 116 19.21 -8.52 -6.49
N GLU A 117 19.17 -7.19 -6.69
CA GLU A 117 18.49 -6.28 -5.75
C GLU A 117 16.97 -6.55 -5.68
N CYS A 118 16.31 -6.73 -6.83
CA CYS A 118 14.89 -7.08 -6.89
C CYS A 118 14.61 -8.41 -6.17
N ASP A 119 15.42 -9.44 -6.43
CA ASP A 119 15.27 -10.77 -5.82
C ASP A 119 15.50 -10.70 -4.29
N ALA A 120 16.52 -9.94 -3.87
CA ALA A 120 16.79 -9.71 -2.45
C ALA A 120 15.66 -8.94 -1.76
N PHE A 121 15.01 -8.00 -2.46
CA PHE A 121 13.87 -7.25 -1.92
C PHE A 121 12.64 -8.16 -1.71
N GLU A 122 12.30 -9.00 -2.69
CA GLU A 122 11.25 -10.01 -2.56
C GLU A 122 11.54 -10.97 -1.38
N LYS A 123 12.78 -11.42 -1.25
CA LYS A 123 13.21 -12.27 -0.14
C LYS A 123 13.07 -11.57 1.22
N LYS A 124 13.42 -10.29 1.33
CA LYS A 124 13.20 -9.49 2.55
C LYS A 124 11.72 -9.40 2.93
N ILE A 125 10.82 -9.25 1.94
CA ILE A 125 9.37 -9.28 2.16
C ILE A 125 8.94 -10.64 2.69
N GLU A 126 9.41 -11.74 2.10
CA GLU A 126 9.12 -13.11 2.53
C GLU A 126 9.63 -13.37 3.97
N GLU A 127 10.87 -13.02 4.26
CA GLU A 127 11.50 -13.15 5.59
C GLU A 127 10.79 -12.31 6.68
N ALA A 128 10.20 -11.18 6.29
CA ALA A 128 9.35 -10.38 7.18
C ALA A 128 7.98 -11.03 7.43
N GLY A 129 7.64 -12.12 6.73
CA GLY A 129 6.35 -12.80 6.80
C GLY A 129 5.29 -12.20 5.87
N GLY A 130 5.68 -11.47 4.84
CA GLY A 130 4.80 -10.75 3.90
C GLY A 130 4.49 -9.33 4.38
N ILE A 131 3.59 -8.65 3.68
CA ILE A 131 3.16 -7.28 4.00
C ILE A 131 1.77 -7.32 4.68
N ASP A 132 1.64 -6.83 5.91
CA ASP A 132 0.37 -6.81 6.66
C ASP A 132 -0.63 -5.81 6.08
N LEU A 133 -0.16 -4.66 5.62
CA LEU A 133 -0.97 -3.66 4.92
C LEU A 133 -0.14 -3.02 3.80
N PHE A 134 -0.60 -3.15 2.58
CA PHE A 134 -0.02 -2.43 1.45
C PHE A 134 -0.85 -1.18 1.16
N VAL A 135 -0.23 -0.01 1.29
CA VAL A 135 -0.81 1.27 0.88
C VAL A 135 -0.27 1.60 -0.51
N GLY A 136 -1.14 1.96 -1.44
CA GLY A 136 -0.77 2.35 -2.80
C GLY A 136 -1.50 3.60 -3.26
N GLY A 137 -0.99 4.22 -4.31
CA GLY A 137 -1.68 5.22 -5.12
C GLY A 137 -1.89 4.68 -6.53
N ILE A 138 -2.57 5.43 -7.39
CA ILE A 138 -2.70 5.08 -8.80
C ILE A 138 -2.26 6.21 -9.72
N GLY A 139 -1.77 5.85 -10.92
CA GLY A 139 -1.60 6.78 -12.03
C GLY A 139 -2.94 7.20 -12.66
N PRO A 140 -2.96 8.26 -13.47
CA PRO A 140 -4.15 8.63 -14.23
C PRO A 140 -4.56 7.57 -15.28
N ASP A 141 -3.65 6.73 -15.70
CA ASP A 141 -3.81 5.55 -16.56
C ASP A 141 -4.08 4.26 -15.77
N GLY A 142 -4.31 4.36 -14.46
CA GLY A 142 -4.64 3.24 -13.58
C GLY A 142 -3.49 2.32 -13.22
N HIS A 143 -2.24 2.74 -13.44
CA HIS A 143 -1.10 1.97 -12.98
C HIS A 143 -0.95 2.02 -11.44
N ILE A 144 -0.46 0.94 -10.84
CA ILE A 144 0.02 0.91 -9.47
C ILE A 144 1.54 0.73 -9.46
N ALA A 145 2.25 1.52 -8.61
CA ALA A 145 3.71 1.65 -8.69
C ALA A 145 4.11 1.98 -10.14
N PHE A 146 5.19 1.42 -10.69
CA PHE A 146 5.48 1.54 -12.13
C PHE A 146 4.97 0.34 -12.97
N ASN A 147 3.85 -0.27 -12.55
CA ASN A 147 3.17 -1.27 -13.37
C ASN A 147 2.22 -0.61 -14.37
N GLU A 148 2.81 0.02 -15.38
CA GLU A 148 2.12 0.71 -16.46
C GLU A 148 1.21 -0.22 -17.27
N PRO A 149 0.27 0.30 -18.10
CA PRO A 149 -0.61 -0.49 -18.95
C PRO A 149 0.12 -1.60 -19.71
N GLY A 150 -0.46 -2.80 -19.74
CA GLY A 150 0.16 -3.99 -20.33
C GLY A 150 1.09 -4.78 -19.39
N SER A 151 1.29 -4.34 -18.15
CA SER A 151 2.06 -5.11 -17.17
C SER A 151 1.31 -6.37 -16.74
N SER A 152 2.03 -7.49 -16.57
CA SER A 152 1.43 -8.73 -16.07
C SER A 152 0.86 -8.55 -14.67
N LEU A 153 -0.37 -9.04 -14.44
CA LEU A 153 -1.01 -8.99 -13.12
C LEU A 153 -0.38 -9.97 -12.10
N SER A 154 0.46 -10.90 -12.56
CA SER A 154 1.26 -11.80 -11.71
C SER A 154 2.73 -11.37 -11.60
N SER A 155 3.08 -10.17 -12.07
CA SER A 155 4.45 -9.68 -12.04
C SER A 155 5.01 -9.56 -10.63
N ARG A 156 6.31 -9.79 -10.50
CA ARG A 156 7.09 -9.61 -9.27
C ARG A 156 7.94 -8.34 -9.35
N THR A 157 8.67 -8.05 -8.27
CA THR A 157 9.61 -6.92 -8.24
C THR A 157 10.63 -7.05 -9.37
N ARG A 158 10.82 -5.98 -10.15
CA ARG A 158 11.64 -6.01 -11.34
C ARG A 158 12.09 -4.64 -11.81
N LEU A 159 13.06 -4.60 -12.68
CA LEU A 159 13.43 -3.44 -13.49
C LEU A 159 12.34 -3.16 -14.54
N LYS A 160 11.96 -1.89 -14.68
CA LYS A 160 11.00 -1.39 -15.68
C LYS A 160 11.59 -0.20 -16.44
N THR A 161 11.43 -0.22 -17.76
CA THR A 161 11.56 1.00 -18.58
C THR A 161 10.27 1.78 -18.46
N LEU A 162 10.35 3.08 -18.22
CA LEU A 162 9.20 3.96 -18.05
C LEU A 162 8.63 4.38 -19.40
N ALA A 163 7.31 4.42 -19.50
CA ALA A 163 6.62 4.96 -20.67
C ALA A 163 6.90 6.47 -20.83
N MET A 164 6.82 6.97 -22.06
CA MET A 164 7.04 8.39 -22.35
C MET A 164 6.05 9.27 -21.57
N ASP A 165 4.80 8.86 -21.43
CA ASP A 165 3.79 9.59 -20.68
C ASP A 165 4.16 9.73 -19.19
N THR A 166 4.75 8.68 -18.61
CA THR A 166 5.28 8.71 -17.23
C THR A 166 6.46 9.67 -17.13
N ILE A 167 7.38 9.64 -18.08
CA ILE A 167 8.54 10.57 -18.12
C ILE A 167 8.05 12.01 -18.23
N LEU A 168 7.10 12.29 -19.14
CA LEU A 168 6.50 13.62 -19.31
C LEU A 168 5.80 14.10 -18.03
N ALA A 169 5.01 13.22 -17.38
CA ALA A 169 4.31 13.55 -16.14
C ALA A 169 5.27 13.87 -14.98
N ASN A 170 6.43 13.23 -14.97
CA ASN A 170 7.44 13.41 -13.93
C ASN A 170 8.41 14.57 -14.20
N ALA A 171 8.46 15.11 -15.42
CA ALA A 171 9.36 16.22 -15.78
C ALA A 171 9.23 17.45 -14.87
N LYS A 172 8.03 17.71 -14.35
CA LYS A 172 7.77 18.80 -13.39
C LYS A 172 8.61 18.72 -12.11
N TYR A 173 9.09 17.55 -11.73
CA TYR A 173 9.96 17.33 -10.57
C TYR A 173 11.45 17.50 -10.94
N PHE A 174 11.77 17.62 -12.22
CA PHE A 174 13.11 17.77 -12.78
C PHE A 174 13.24 19.08 -13.56
N ASP A 175 12.69 20.19 -13.04
CA ASP A 175 12.70 21.53 -13.63
C ASP A 175 12.12 21.60 -15.06
N GLY A 176 11.27 20.64 -15.45
CA GLY A 176 10.75 20.51 -16.81
C GLY A 176 11.74 19.91 -17.82
N ASP A 177 12.94 19.51 -17.37
CA ASP A 177 13.99 18.95 -18.22
C ASP A 177 13.85 17.43 -18.36
N LEU A 178 13.33 16.99 -19.50
CA LEU A 178 13.12 15.57 -19.81
C LEU A 178 14.41 14.74 -19.77
N SER A 179 15.57 15.37 -20.04
CA SER A 179 16.86 14.66 -20.05
C SER A 179 17.34 14.27 -18.66
N LYS A 180 16.81 14.92 -17.62
CA LYS A 180 17.10 14.63 -16.21
C LYS A 180 16.17 13.57 -15.61
N VAL A 181 15.02 13.32 -16.25
CA VAL A 181 14.06 12.34 -15.74
C VAL A 181 14.61 10.93 -15.99
N PRO A 182 14.72 10.09 -14.96
CA PRO A 182 15.13 8.70 -15.16
C PRO A 182 14.19 7.96 -16.11
N THR A 183 14.77 7.12 -16.97
CA THR A 183 14.02 6.33 -17.95
C THR A 183 13.70 4.91 -17.45
N MET A 184 14.25 4.54 -16.30
CA MET A 184 14.09 3.23 -15.68
C MET A 184 13.82 3.34 -14.19
N ALA A 185 13.09 2.36 -13.66
CA ALA A 185 12.83 2.24 -12.22
C ALA A 185 12.84 0.76 -11.80
N LEU A 186 13.20 0.50 -10.54
CA LEU A 186 12.87 -0.76 -9.85
C LEU A 186 11.48 -0.61 -9.23
N THR A 187 10.62 -1.59 -9.42
CA THR A 187 9.24 -1.51 -8.95
C THR A 187 8.73 -2.87 -8.48
N VAL A 188 7.97 -2.89 -7.38
CA VAL A 188 7.20 -4.08 -7.00
C VAL A 188 6.23 -4.44 -8.12
N GLY A 189 6.00 -5.73 -8.30
CA GLY A 189 5.03 -6.22 -9.26
C GLY A 189 3.59 -6.15 -8.72
N VAL A 190 2.60 -6.24 -9.63
CA VAL A 190 1.19 -6.36 -9.24
C VAL A 190 0.99 -7.60 -8.36
N GLY A 191 1.60 -8.75 -8.75
CA GLY A 191 1.57 -9.98 -7.96
C GLY A 191 2.19 -9.81 -6.58
N THR A 192 3.29 -9.04 -6.44
CA THR A 192 3.90 -8.75 -5.13
C THR A 192 2.93 -8.02 -4.20
N VAL A 193 2.18 -7.03 -4.73
CA VAL A 193 1.16 -6.32 -3.96
C VAL A 193 -0.05 -7.21 -3.66
N MET A 194 -0.48 -8.03 -4.62
CA MET A 194 -1.58 -9.00 -4.48
C MET A 194 -1.25 -10.10 -3.47
N ASP A 195 0.02 -10.47 -3.35
CA ASP A 195 0.51 -11.42 -2.35
C ASP A 195 0.63 -10.83 -0.94
N ALA A 196 0.17 -9.62 -0.70
CA ALA A 196 -0.08 -9.11 0.64
C ALA A 196 -1.12 -10.04 1.34
N ARG A 197 -0.80 -11.10 2.23
CA ARG A 197 -0.98 -12.45 1.83
C ARG A 197 -1.44 -13.51 2.84
N GLU A 198 -1.72 -14.62 2.29
CA GLU A 198 -2.31 -15.89 2.65
C GLU A 198 -1.31 -17.04 2.97
N VAL A 199 -0.10 -16.83 3.55
CA VAL A 199 0.86 -17.93 3.78
C VAL A 199 0.63 -18.75 5.06
N ARG A 200 -0.20 -18.32 5.99
CA ARG A 200 -0.40 -19.04 7.26
C ARG A 200 -1.58 -20.04 7.29
N THR A 201 -2.44 -20.06 6.27
CA THR A 201 -3.59 -20.97 6.24
C THR A 201 -3.19 -22.44 6.01
N HIS A 202 -2.16 -22.72 5.26
CA HIS A 202 -1.75 -24.10 5.01
C HIS A 202 -1.17 -24.80 6.25
N LEU A 203 -0.38 -24.10 7.07
CA LEU A 203 0.17 -24.73 8.30
C LEU A 203 -0.89 -24.96 9.37
N VAL A 204 -1.89 -24.06 9.47
CA VAL A 204 -2.99 -24.21 10.43
C VAL A 204 -3.94 -25.34 10.01
N LEU A 205 -4.23 -25.50 8.71
CA LEU A 205 -5.06 -26.59 8.22
C LEU A 205 -4.40 -27.96 8.43
N VAL A 206 -3.10 -28.08 8.16
CA VAL A 206 -2.35 -29.30 8.41
C VAL A 206 -2.26 -29.60 9.91
N ALA A 207 -2.04 -28.60 10.76
CA ALA A 207 -2.01 -28.77 12.21
C ALA A 207 -3.40 -29.15 12.77
N CYS A 208 -4.50 -28.56 12.28
CA CYS A 208 -5.86 -28.90 12.68
C CYS A 208 -6.28 -30.32 12.22
N VAL A 209 -5.85 -30.74 11.03
CA VAL A 209 -6.12 -32.12 10.57
C VAL A 209 -5.30 -33.14 11.37
N PHE A 210 -4.03 -32.82 11.68
CA PHE A 210 -3.16 -33.68 12.47
C PHE A 210 -3.60 -33.77 13.95
N SER A 211 -4.06 -32.69 14.57
CA SER A 211 -4.56 -32.69 15.96
C SER A 211 -5.86 -33.46 16.12
N ARG A 212 -6.77 -33.44 15.11
CA ARG A 212 -7.97 -34.28 15.08
C ARG A 212 -7.65 -35.75 14.94
N LEU A 213 -6.56 -36.11 14.26
CA LEU A 213 -6.12 -37.49 14.11
C LEU A 213 -5.41 -38.05 15.35
N VAL A 214 -4.82 -37.20 16.18
CA VAL A 214 -4.01 -37.60 17.34
C VAL A 214 -4.73 -37.37 18.68
N GLY A 215 -5.97 -36.81 18.63
CA GLY A 215 -6.83 -36.68 19.85
C GLY A 215 -6.30 -35.68 20.89
N ILE A 216 -5.46 -34.72 20.50
CA ILE A 216 -4.95 -33.68 21.39
C ILE A 216 -5.97 -32.53 21.41
N ASP A 217 -6.54 -32.25 22.57
CA ASP A 217 -7.45 -31.12 22.80
C ASP A 217 -6.67 -29.81 22.71
N THR A 218 -6.68 -29.20 21.52
CA THR A 218 -6.10 -27.85 21.29
C THR A 218 -7.15 -26.79 21.58
N ARG A 219 -7.67 -26.72 22.79
CA ARG A 219 -8.25 -25.49 23.33
C ARG A 219 -7.12 -24.53 23.66
N THR A 220 -6.48 -23.98 22.67
CA THR A 220 -5.50 -22.90 22.83
C THR A 220 -5.89 -21.77 21.90
N GLU A 221 -6.25 -20.67 22.53
CA GLU A 221 -6.29 -19.30 22.02
C GLU A 221 -6.70 -19.16 20.56
N SER A 222 -7.84 -18.55 20.34
CA SER A 222 -8.21 -17.97 19.04
C SER A 222 -7.04 -17.09 18.57
N LYS A 223 -6.10 -17.67 17.81
CA LYS A 223 -5.12 -16.88 17.08
C LYS A 223 -5.92 -15.99 16.15
N GLU A 224 -6.04 -14.72 16.53
CA GLU A 224 -6.54 -13.68 15.64
C GLU A 224 -5.80 -13.82 14.32
N THR A 225 -6.49 -14.26 13.30
CA THR A 225 -5.96 -14.37 11.95
C THR A 225 -5.82 -12.95 11.44
N PHE A 226 -4.61 -12.35 11.61
CA PHE A 226 -4.32 -11.05 11.02
C PHE A 226 -4.40 -11.20 9.51
N VAL A 227 -5.44 -10.62 8.95
CA VAL A 227 -5.73 -10.71 7.53
C VAL A 227 -5.15 -9.50 6.85
N LEU A 228 -4.29 -9.78 5.92
CA LEU A 228 -3.52 -8.86 5.10
C LEU A 228 -4.41 -8.03 4.19
N GLN A 229 -4.05 -6.77 3.93
CA GLN A 229 -4.93 -5.82 3.28
C GLN A 229 -4.19 -4.96 2.27
N VAL A 230 -4.92 -4.54 1.24
CA VAL A 230 -4.48 -3.52 0.29
C VAL A 230 -5.38 -2.30 0.44
N MET A 231 -4.78 -1.13 0.60
CA MET A 231 -5.46 0.16 0.63
C MET A 231 -4.93 1.05 -0.48
N ILE A 232 -5.80 1.47 -1.37
CA ILE A 232 -5.46 2.34 -2.51
C ILE A 232 -6.05 3.72 -2.28
N LEU A 233 -5.20 4.74 -2.25
CA LEU A 233 -5.57 6.15 -2.13
C LEU A 233 -5.73 6.76 -3.52
N ILE A 234 -6.86 7.43 -3.75
CA ILE A 234 -7.20 8.00 -5.06
C ILE A 234 -7.85 9.35 -4.83
N THR A 235 -7.16 10.43 -5.21
CA THR A 235 -7.68 11.78 -4.99
C THR A 235 -7.57 12.64 -6.24
N GLY A 236 -8.58 13.49 -6.46
CA GLY A 236 -8.66 14.45 -7.53
C GLY A 236 -9.31 13.93 -8.81
N ALA A 237 -9.97 14.83 -9.54
CA ALA A 237 -10.73 14.55 -10.76
C ALA A 237 -9.91 13.88 -11.86
N HIS A 238 -8.59 14.15 -11.94
CA HIS A 238 -7.70 13.56 -12.93
C HIS A 238 -7.49 12.03 -12.74
N LYS A 239 -7.96 11.46 -11.64
CA LYS A 239 -7.97 10.01 -11.36
C LYS A 239 -9.34 9.37 -11.56
N ALA A 240 -10.39 10.15 -11.86
CA ALA A 240 -11.76 9.65 -11.89
C ALA A 240 -11.95 8.52 -12.90
N PHE A 241 -11.37 8.64 -14.10
CA PHE A 241 -11.47 7.61 -15.11
C PHE A 241 -10.74 6.31 -14.70
N ALA A 242 -9.58 6.43 -14.06
CA ALA A 242 -8.86 5.28 -13.53
C ALA A 242 -9.64 4.58 -12.41
N LEU A 243 -10.30 5.33 -11.53
CA LEU A 243 -11.18 4.77 -10.50
C LEU A 243 -12.40 4.06 -11.13
N TYR A 244 -13.02 4.64 -12.14
CA TYR A 244 -14.09 3.99 -12.89
C TYR A 244 -13.65 2.63 -13.44
N LYS A 245 -12.49 2.58 -14.12
CA LYS A 245 -11.89 1.34 -14.62
C LYS A 245 -11.58 0.32 -13.51
N ALA A 246 -11.15 0.79 -12.34
CA ALA A 246 -10.84 -0.07 -11.20
C ALA A 246 -12.08 -0.68 -10.54
N ILE A 247 -13.24 -0.02 -10.58
CA ILE A 247 -14.43 -0.39 -9.80
C ILE A 247 -15.54 -0.99 -10.66
N GLU A 248 -15.84 -0.40 -11.83
CA GLU A 248 -17.03 -0.75 -12.61
C GLU A 248 -16.75 -1.63 -13.81
N GLU A 249 -15.49 -1.78 -14.22
CA GLU A 249 -15.09 -2.65 -15.30
C GLU A 249 -14.43 -3.95 -14.82
N GLY A 250 -14.23 -4.90 -15.73
CA GLY A 250 -13.57 -6.17 -15.44
C GLY A 250 -12.06 -5.99 -15.21
N VAL A 251 -11.46 -7.00 -14.59
CA VAL A 251 -9.99 -7.05 -14.40
C VAL A 251 -9.29 -7.04 -15.76
N ASN A 252 -8.39 -6.08 -15.93
CA ASN A 252 -7.70 -5.85 -17.19
C ASN A 252 -6.28 -5.33 -16.92
N HIS A 253 -5.28 -5.94 -17.53
CA HIS A 253 -3.88 -5.54 -17.35
C HIS A 253 -3.54 -4.16 -17.95
N MET A 254 -4.41 -3.60 -18.80
CA MET A 254 -4.28 -2.20 -19.25
C MET A 254 -4.66 -1.20 -18.15
N TRP A 255 -5.28 -1.66 -17.08
CA TRP A 255 -5.64 -0.93 -15.86
C TRP A 255 -5.20 -1.78 -14.67
N THR A 256 -3.91 -1.78 -14.37
CA THR A 256 -3.33 -2.75 -13.43
C THR A 256 -3.93 -2.68 -12.03
N VAL A 257 -4.43 -1.50 -11.62
CA VAL A 257 -5.21 -1.32 -10.37
C VAL A 257 -6.48 -2.19 -10.33
N SER A 258 -7.06 -2.56 -11.49
CA SER A 258 -8.26 -3.41 -11.56
C SER A 258 -8.01 -4.82 -10.99
N ALA A 259 -6.76 -5.28 -10.92
CA ALA A 259 -6.39 -6.56 -10.31
C ALA A 259 -6.88 -6.68 -8.86
N PHE A 260 -6.96 -5.55 -8.13
CA PHE A 260 -7.36 -5.55 -6.72
C PHE A 260 -8.84 -5.89 -6.49
N GLN A 261 -9.67 -5.99 -7.53
CA GLN A 261 -10.99 -6.60 -7.45
C GLN A 261 -10.91 -8.08 -7.00
N GLN A 262 -9.83 -8.77 -7.32
CA GLN A 262 -9.62 -10.18 -6.96
C GLN A 262 -8.98 -10.35 -5.58
N HIS A 263 -8.43 -9.28 -5.00
CA HIS A 263 -7.84 -9.37 -3.67
C HIS A 263 -8.96 -9.41 -2.61
N PRO A 264 -8.95 -10.36 -1.66
CA PRO A 264 -10.06 -10.60 -0.73
C PRO A 264 -10.37 -9.41 0.19
N ARG A 265 -9.39 -8.53 0.44
CA ARG A 265 -9.52 -7.40 1.36
C ARG A 265 -8.89 -6.13 0.80
N THR A 266 -9.48 -5.61 -0.25
CA THR A 266 -9.12 -4.29 -0.82
C THR A 266 -10.02 -3.20 -0.28
N ILE A 267 -9.43 -2.06 0.04
CA ILE A 267 -10.11 -0.81 0.36
C ILE A 267 -9.60 0.26 -0.61
N PHE A 268 -10.51 0.86 -1.36
CA PHE A 268 -10.25 2.09 -2.10
C PHE A 268 -10.73 3.26 -1.23
N VAL A 269 -9.86 4.25 -1.00
CA VAL A 269 -10.18 5.50 -0.28
C VAL A 269 -10.02 6.64 -1.26
N CYS A 270 -11.08 7.38 -1.50
CA CYS A 270 -11.08 8.46 -2.47
C CYS A 270 -11.82 9.69 -1.97
N ASP A 271 -11.52 10.84 -2.60
CA ASP A 271 -12.34 12.04 -2.49
C ASP A 271 -13.51 12.01 -3.50
N GLU A 272 -14.46 12.96 -3.37
CA GLU A 272 -15.58 13.06 -4.28
C GLU A 272 -15.16 13.36 -5.72
N ASP A 273 -14.13 14.17 -5.92
CA ASP A 273 -13.61 14.52 -7.23
C ASP A 273 -13.14 13.28 -8.02
N ALA A 274 -12.54 12.31 -7.33
CA ALA A 274 -12.15 11.05 -7.98
C ALA A 274 -13.35 10.18 -8.40
N THR A 275 -14.58 10.49 -7.97
CA THR A 275 -15.78 9.70 -8.31
C THR A 275 -16.53 10.18 -9.54
N LEU A 276 -16.09 11.26 -10.19
CA LEU A 276 -16.83 11.95 -11.27
C LEU A 276 -17.19 11.08 -12.47
N GLU A 277 -16.43 10.03 -12.74
CA GLU A 277 -16.71 9.07 -13.84
C GLU A 277 -17.48 7.81 -13.36
N LEU A 278 -17.70 7.66 -12.05
CA LEU A 278 -18.51 6.55 -11.53
C LEU A 278 -19.99 6.80 -11.78
N ARG A 279 -20.74 5.73 -12.02
CA ARG A 279 -22.20 5.80 -12.12
C ARG A 279 -22.79 6.28 -10.80
N VAL A 280 -23.80 7.12 -10.88
CA VAL A 280 -24.55 7.63 -9.71
C VAL A 280 -25.02 6.50 -8.78
N LYS A 281 -25.45 5.37 -9.35
CA LYS A 281 -25.87 4.19 -8.57
C LYS A 281 -24.72 3.62 -7.75
N THR A 282 -23.52 3.55 -8.30
CA THR A 282 -22.32 3.05 -7.62
C THR A 282 -21.93 3.97 -6.46
N VAL A 283 -21.88 5.28 -6.71
CA VAL A 283 -21.58 6.28 -5.67
C VAL A 283 -22.61 6.20 -4.54
N LYS A 284 -23.92 6.18 -4.85
CA LYS A 284 -24.98 6.07 -3.84
C LYS A 284 -24.88 4.79 -3.02
N TYR A 285 -24.55 3.68 -3.65
CA TYR A 285 -24.36 2.40 -2.95
C TYR A 285 -23.24 2.48 -1.92
N PHE A 286 -22.05 2.92 -2.31
CA PHE A 286 -20.92 2.99 -1.39
C PHE A 286 -21.05 4.07 -0.34
N LYS A 287 -21.62 5.26 -0.68
CA LYS A 287 -21.96 6.29 0.32
C LYS A 287 -22.96 5.77 1.35
N GLY A 288 -23.91 4.94 0.95
CA GLY A 288 -24.84 4.28 1.88
C GLY A 288 -24.19 3.33 2.87
N LEU A 289 -22.97 2.84 2.57
CA LEU A 289 -22.18 1.95 3.43
C LEU A 289 -21.16 2.69 4.32
N MET A 290 -21.07 4.04 4.26
CA MET A 290 -20.06 4.78 5.01
C MET A 290 -20.14 4.57 6.52
N HIS A 291 -21.35 4.38 7.07
CA HIS A 291 -21.52 4.06 8.49
C HIS A 291 -20.86 2.72 8.90
N VAL A 292 -20.77 1.75 7.98
CA VAL A 292 -20.02 0.48 8.19
C VAL A 292 -18.53 0.71 8.03
N HIS A 293 -18.13 1.51 7.02
CA HIS A 293 -16.72 1.78 6.76
C HIS A 293 -16.08 2.57 7.90
N ASN A 294 -16.80 3.54 8.48
CA ASN A 294 -16.28 4.36 9.57
C ASN A 294 -16.04 3.56 10.86
N LYS A 295 -16.72 2.44 11.06
CA LYS A 295 -16.41 1.51 12.17
C LYS A 295 -14.97 0.98 12.13
N LEU A 296 -14.30 0.98 10.97
CA LEU A 296 -12.90 0.55 10.84
C LEU A 296 -11.90 1.55 11.43
N VAL A 297 -12.31 2.81 11.56
CA VAL A 297 -11.46 3.91 12.01
C VAL A 297 -11.95 4.55 13.32
N ASP A 298 -13.14 4.18 13.78
CA ASP A 298 -13.71 4.68 15.04
C ASP A 298 -13.38 3.70 16.18
N PRO A 299 -12.48 4.08 17.11
CA PRO A 299 -12.10 3.23 18.23
C PRO A 299 -13.25 2.95 19.20
N LEU A 300 -14.31 3.79 19.23
CA LEU A 300 -15.47 3.59 20.09
C LEU A 300 -16.38 2.44 19.64
N TYR A 301 -16.35 2.09 18.35
CA TYR A 301 -17.13 0.96 17.84
C TYR A 301 -16.45 -0.39 18.12
N SER A 302 -15.12 -0.44 18.12
CA SER A 302 -14.37 -1.67 18.41
C SER A 302 -14.45 -2.11 19.87
N MET A 303 -14.78 -1.20 20.81
CA MET A 303 -14.95 -1.50 22.24
C MET A 303 -16.37 -1.97 22.62
N LYS A 304 -17.36 -1.85 21.72
CA LYS A 304 -18.75 -2.24 21.99
C LYS A 304 -19.11 -3.66 21.53
N GLU A 305 -18.23 -4.34 20.83
CA GLU A 305 -18.45 -5.70 20.31
C GLU A 305 -17.64 -6.80 21.08
N ASN A 306 -17.04 -6.43 22.26
CA ASN A 306 -16.39 -7.39 23.18
C ASN A 306 -17.18 -7.53 24.48
#